data_b0753d7357695d2deb1407521145c610
#
_entry.id   b0753d7357695d2deb1407521145c610
#
_cell.length_a   1.000
_cell.length_b   1.000
_cell.length_c   1.000
_cell.angle_alpha   90.00
_cell.angle_beta   90.00
_cell.angle_gamma   90.00
#
_symmetry.space_group_name_H-M   'P 1'
#
loop_
_entity.id
_entity.type
_entity.pdbx_description
1 polymer ?
#
loop_
_entity_poly.entity_id
_entity_poly.type
_entity_poly.pdbx_seq_one_letter_code
_entity_poly.pdbx_strand_id
1 'polypeptide(L)'
;MLKNIYIFGIGESALIGLDLQYKLLRIHKNAMISLESHVQLSMSANISNDDIAIGISYLGKTKEVYSALSKCKEKGAKCITITEFGENPVSSLGDIKIQVPFVEKDLRIGAISSRIVQPTVIDILFVGLAKENFSDVEKYLKETRNMIEELRMK
;
A
#
# COMPACT_ATOMS: atom_id res chain seq x y z
N MET A 1 14.96 -10.73 8.08
CA MET A 1 14.94 -9.32 7.64
C MET A 1 13.91 -9.21 6.54
N LEU A 2 12.89 -8.36 6.68
CA LEU A 2 11.83 -8.18 5.68
C LEU A 2 12.45 -7.70 4.36
N LYS A 3 12.15 -8.39 3.24
CA LYS A 3 12.82 -8.17 1.95
C LYS A 3 12.01 -7.26 1.04
N ASN A 4 10.74 -7.59 0.83
CA ASN A 4 9.91 -6.91 -0.16
C ASN A 4 8.54 -6.57 0.43
N ILE A 5 7.91 -5.55 -0.14
CA ILE A 5 6.56 -5.13 0.18
C ILE A 5 5.71 -5.30 -1.09
N TYR A 6 4.72 -6.17 -1.04
CA TYR A 6 3.77 -6.40 -2.12
C TYR A 6 2.48 -5.67 -1.82
N ILE A 7 2.03 -4.84 -2.74
CA ILE A 7 0.82 -4.01 -2.55
C ILE A 7 -0.25 -4.50 -3.51
N PHE A 8 -1.46 -4.68 -3.00
CA PHE A 8 -2.63 -5.17 -3.72
C PHE A 8 -3.77 -4.18 -3.59
N GLY A 9 -4.36 -3.80 -4.71
CA GLY A 9 -5.49 -2.87 -4.78
C GLY A 9 -6.02 -2.80 -6.20
N ILE A 10 -7.30 -2.49 -6.37
CA ILE A 10 -7.96 -2.39 -7.68
C ILE A 10 -8.58 -1.00 -7.85
N GLY A 11 -8.56 -0.48 -9.08
CA GLY A 11 -9.11 0.82 -9.39
C GLY A 11 -8.44 1.97 -8.59
N GLU A 12 -9.24 2.79 -7.93
CA GLU A 12 -8.72 3.90 -7.11
C GLU A 12 -7.78 3.42 -5.98
N SER A 13 -8.04 2.27 -5.38
CA SER A 13 -7.16 1.69 -4.36
C SER A 13 -5.80 1.28 -4.94
N ALA A 14 -5.71 0.92 -6.21
CA ALA A 14 -4.43 0.66 -6.87
C ALA A 14 -3.61 1.94 -7.05
N LEU A 15 -4.26 3.07 -7.33
CA LEU A 15 -3.59 4.38 -7.40
C LEU A 15 -3.03 4.82 -6.03
N ILE A 16 -3.76 4.54 -4.96
CA ILE A 16 -3.28 4.75 -3.58
C ILE A 16 -2.07 3.86 -3.29
N GLY A 17 -2.11 2.61 -3.74
CA GLY A 17 -0.98 1.67 -3.62
C GLY A 17 0.25 2.13 -4.41
N LEU A 18 0.04 2.73 -5.58
CA LEU A 18 1.13 3.30 -6.40
C LEU A 18 1.78 4.52 -5.70
N ASP A 19 0.99 5.39 -5.08
CA ASP A 19 1.51 6.48 -4.26
C ASP A 19 2.36 5.96 -3.09
N LEU A 20 1.88 4.91 -2.40
CA LEU A 20 2.65 4.24 -1.35
C LEU A 20 3.96 3.67 -1.89
N GLN A 21 3.94 2.99 -3.04
CA GLN A 21 5.15 2.47 -3.68
C GLN A 21 6.17 3.58 -3.93
N TYR A 22 5.76 4.70 -4.53
CA TYR A 22 6.66 5.81 -4.82
C TYR A 22 7.30 6.39 -3.55
N LYS A 23 6.53 6.54 -2.48
CA LYS A 23 7.02 6.99 -1.18
C LYS A 23 8.03 6.00 -0.57
N LEU A 24 7.73 4.71 -0.59
CA LEU A 24 8.60 3.66 -0.05
C LEU A 24 9.92 3.55 -0.82
N LEU A 25 9.91 3.68 -2.14
CA LEU A 25 11.13 3.69 -2.96
C LEU A 25 12.08 4.84 -2.57
N ARG A 26 11.54 6.01 -2.24
CA ARG A 26 12.36 7.17 -1.82
C ARG A 26 13.10 6.96 -0.51
N ILE A 27 12.69 6.00 0.31
CA ILE A 27 13.34 5.64 1.59
C ILE A 27 13.99 4.26 1.53
N HIS A 28 14.36 3.83 0.33
CA HIS A 28 15.08 2.56 0.10
C HIS A 28 14.31 1.32 0.57
N LYS A 29 12.99 1.32 0.44
CA LYS A 29 12.14 0.14 0.66
C LYS A 29 11.72 -0.44 -0.68
N ASN A 30 11.96 -1.72 -0.87
CA ASN A 30 11.56 -2.43 -2.09
C ASN A 30 10.06 -2.72 -2.05
N ALA A 31 9.28 -1.93 -2.79
CA ALA A 31 7.83 -2.05 -2.86
C ALA A 31 7.36 -2.28 -4.29
N MET A 32 6.40 -3.16 -4.48
CA MET A 32 5.87 -3.56 -5.78
C MET A 32 4.35 -3.53 -5.79
N ILE A 33 3.80 -2.95 -6.86
CA ILE A 33 2.38 -3.01 -7.21
C ILE A 33 2.26 -3.12 -8.73
N SER A 34 1.18 -3.69 -9.21
CA SER A 34 0.75 -3.61 -10.61
C SER A 34 -0.68 -3.08 -10.67
N LEU A 35 -1.02 -2.32 -11.71
CA LEU A 35 -2.41 -1.90 -11.95
C LEU A 35 -3.25 -3.03 -12.59
N GLU A 36 -2.61 -4.10 -13.02
CA GLU A 36 -3.23 -5.24 -13.68
C GLU A 36 -3.47 -6.37 -12.66
N SER A 37 -4.72 -6.82 -12.53
CA SER A 37 -5.17 -7.75 -11.47
C SER A 37 -4.52 -9.14 -11.58
N HIS A 38 -4.33 -9.68 -12.79
CA HIS A 38 -3.67 -10.97 -12.97
C HIS A 38 -2.19 -10.94 -12.59
N VAL A 39 -1.53 -9.81 -12.82
CA VAL A 39 -0.14 -9.61 -12.36
C VAL A 39 -0.10 -9.57 -10.83
N GLN A 40 -1.07 -8.91 -10.18
CA GLN A 40 -1.16 -8.92 -8.71
C GLN A 40 -1.34 -10.35 -8.16
N LEU A 41 -2.20 -11.17 -8.78
CA LEU A 41 -2.33 -12.57 -8.39
C LEU A 41 -1.03 -13.36 -8.57
N SER A 42 -0.31 -13.12 -9.66
CA SER A 42 1.01 -13.74 -9.89
C SER A 42 2.03 -13.29 -8.83
N MET A 43 2.01 -12.02 -8.43
CA MET A 43 2.85 -11.51 -7.34
C MET A 43 2.54 -12.23 -6.03
N SER A 44 1.26 -12.45 -5.69
CA SER A 44 0.85 -13.18 -4.48
C SER A 44 1.30 -14.65 -4.46
N ALA A 45 1.43 -15.27 -5.63
CA ALA A 45 1.95 -16.63 -5.76
C ALA A 45 3.47 -16.73 -5.52
N ASN A 46 4.20 -15.64 -5.68
CA ASN A 46 5.66 -15.58 -5.54
C ASN A 46 6.14 -14.98 -4.19
N ILE A 47 5.22 -14.54 -3.33
CA ILE A 47 5.55 -13.98 -2.00
C ILE A 47 6.11 -15.06 -1.07
N SER A 48 6.91 -14.67 -0.10
CA SER A 48 7.48 -15.53 0.95
C SER A 48 7.13 -15.02 2.35
N ASN A 49 7.47 -15.83 3.37
CA ASN A 49 7.26 -15.48 4.78
C ASN A 49 8.14 -14.32 5.28
N ASP A 50 9.18 -13.95 4.54
CA ASP A 50 10.05 -12.80 4.83
C ASP A 50 9.50 -11.48 4.26
N ASP A 51 8.40 -11.54 3.52
CA ASP A 51 7.82 -10.40 2.82
C ASP A 51 6.57 -9.86 3.54
N ILE A 52 6.17 -8.65 3.16
CA ILE A 52 4.94 -8.01 3.63
C ILE A 52 3.95 -7.91 2.47
N ALA A 53 2.69 -8.23 2.74
CA ALA A 53 1.56 -8.00 1.85
C ALA A 53 0.70 -6.85 2.39
N ILE A 54 0.44 -5.82 1.58
CA ILE A 54 -0.45 -4.71 1.93
C ILE A 54 -1.66 -4.76 1.01
N GLY A 55 -2.85 -5.00 1.55
CA GLY A 55 -4.11 -4.98 0.81
C GLY A 55 -4.89 -3.70 1.06
N ILE A 56 -5.20 -2.98 -0.01
CA ILE A 56 -5.97 -1.74 0.03
C ILE A 56 -7.32 -1.98 -0.65
N SER A 57 -8.39 -1.92 0.12
CA SER A 57 -9.76 -2.06 -0.38
C SER A 57 -10.69 -1.22 0.49
N TYR A 58 -11.18 -0.08 -0.02
CA TYR A 58 -11.96 0.85 0.80
C TYR A 58 -13.14 0.16 1.49
N LEU A 59 -14.00 -0.53 0.75
CA LEU A 59 -15.13 -1.29 1.33
C LEU A 59 -14.74 -2.66 1.89
N GLY A 60 -13.49 -3.08 1.73
CA GLY A 60 -13.03 -4.40 2.19
C GLY A 60 -13.66 -5.62 1.51
N LYS A 61 -14.24 -5.44 0.32
CA LYS A 61 -15.02 -6.47 -0.39
C LYS A 61 -14.49 -6.81 -1.79
N THR A 62 -13.34 -6.27 -2.19
CA THR A 62 -12.73 -6.53 -3.50
C THR A 62 -12.18 -7.94 -3.55
N LYS A 63 -12.79 -8.78 -4.40
CA LYS A 63 -12.48 -10.22 -4.48
C LYS A 63 -11.02 -10.49 -4.87
N GLU A 64 -10.47 -9.73 -5.79
CA GLU A 64 -9.08 -9.86 -6.26
C GLU A 64 -8.09 -9.58 -5.12
N VAL A 65 -8.33 -8.53 -4.33
CA VAL A 65 -7.50 -8.19 -3.16
C VAL A 65 -7.61 -9.28 -2.09
N TYR A 66 -8.82 -9.75 -1.82
CA TYR A 66 -9.05 -10.85 -0.89
C TYR A 66 -8.30 -12.12 -1.33
N SER A 67 -8.42 -12.51 -2.60
CA SER A 67 -7.74 -13.70 -3.13
C SER A 67 -6.23 -13.61 -3.05
N ALA A 68 -5.67 -12.44 -3.42
CA ALA A 68 -4.23 -12.19 -3.32
C ALA A 68 -3.73 -12.28 -1.87
N LEU A 69 -4.40 -11.60 -0.93
CA LEU A 69 -4.02 -11.64 0.49
C LEU A 69 -4.19 -13.02 1.12
N SER A 70 -5.25 -13.76 0.75
CA SER A 70 -5.43 -15.15 1.21
C SER A 70 -4.22 -16.00 0.82
N LYS A 71 -3.73 -15.84 -0.42
CA LYS A 71 -2.55 -16.55 -0.90
C LYS A 71 -1.28 -16.12 -0.17
N CYS A 72 -1.12 -14.82 0.09
CA CYS A 72 0.00 -14.31 0.87
C CYS A 72 0.01 -14.89 2.30
N LYS A 73 -1.14 -14.96 2.93
CA LYS A 73 -1.29 -15.53 4.29
C LYS A 73 -0.97 -17.02 4.33
N GLU A 74 -1.45 -17.80 3.34
CA GLU A 74 -1.07 -19.21 3.18
C GLU A 74 0.44 -19.43 3.09
N LYS A 75 1.15 -18.47 2.46
CA LYS A 75 2.60 -18.49 2.32
C LYS A 75 3.36 -17.97 3.55
N GLY A 76 2.66 -17.56 4.59
CA GLY A 76 3.23 -17.06 5.84
C GLY A 76 3.68 -15.61 5.81
N ALA A 77 3.38 -14.86 4.74
CA ALA A 77 3.69 -13.44 4.67
C ALA A 77 2.85 -12.63 5.69
N LYS A 78 3.45 -11.57 6.24
CA LYS A 78 2.75 -10.64 7.13
C LYS A 78 1.76 -9.79 6.33
N CYS A 79 0.49 -9.84 6.69
CA CYS A 79 -0.57 -9.11 5.98
C CYS A 79 -0.98 -7.84 6.73
N ILE A 80 -1.00 -6.71 6.02
CA ILE A 80 -1.52 -5.43 6.50
C ILE A 80 -2.72 -5.07 5.62
N THR A 81 -3.81 -4.64 6.22
CA THR A 81 -5.02 -4.24 5.46
C THR A 81 -5.40 -2.79 5.74
N ILE A 82 -5.83 -2.09 4.68
CA ILE A 82 -6.37 -0.73 4.75
C ILE A 82 -7.79 -0.77 4.20
N THR A 83 -8.78 -0.68 5.10
CA THR A 83 -10.20 -0.80 4.76
C THR A 83 -11.04 0.19 5.55
N GLU A 84 -12.32 0.31 5.22
CA GLU A 84 -13.28 1.02 6.08
C GLU A 84 -13.41 0.37 7.47
N PHE A 85 -13.94 1.13 8.42
CA PHE A 85 -14.27 0.65 9.76
C PHE A 85 -15.24 -0.53 9.71
N GLY A 86 -15.01 -1.48 10.59
CA GLY A 86 -15.85 -2.67 10.77
C GLY A 86 -15.20 -3.94 10.21
N GLU A 87 -15.81 -5.06 10.51
CA GLU A 87 -15.37 -6.36 9.99
C GLU A 87 -15.82 -6.51 8.53
N ASN A 88 -14.87 -6.86 7.69
CA ASN A 88 -15.12 -7.13 6.28
C ASN A 88 -14.15 -8.22 5.78
N PRO A 89 -14.42 -8.84 4.62
CA PRO A 89 -13.61 -9.96 4.14
C PRO A 89 -12.11 -9.66 4.04
N VAL A 90 -11.73 -8.49 3.52
CA VAL A 90 -10.31 -8.12 3.37
C VAL A 90 -9.68 -7.85 4.74
N SER A 91 -10.35 -7.11 5.64
CA SER A 91 -9.81 -6.83 6.97
C SER A 91 -9.58 -8.08 7.81
N SER A 92 -10.38 -9.14 7.60
CA SER A 92 -10.24 -10.40 8.34
C SER A 92 -8.90 -11.13 8.08
N LEU A 93 -8.23 -10.84 6.96
CA LEU A 93 -6.95 -11.41 6.60
C LEU A 93 -5.74 -10.64 7.19
N GLY A 94 -5.96 -9.41 7.68
CA GLY A 94 -4.89 -8.57 8.20
C GLY A 94 -4.37 -9.03 9.57
N ASP A 95 -3.06 -9.19 9.70
CA ASP A 95 -2.37 -9.28 10.98
C ASP A 95 -2.31 -7.88 11.64
N ILE A 96 -2.24 -6.85 10.79
CA ILE A 96 -2.40 -5.44 11.18
C ILE A 96 -3.54 -4.86 10.35
N LYS A 97 -4.52 -4.29 11.03
CA LYS A 97 -5.71 -3.69 10.41
C LYS A 97 -5.66 -2.18 10.57
N ILE A 98 -5.54 -1.47 9.47
CA ILE A 98 -5.66 -0.01 9.43
C ILE A 98 -7.08 0.29 8.91
N GLN A 99 -7.86 0.96 9.72
CA GLN A 99 -9.24 1.25 9.40
C GLN A 99 -9.45 2.74 9.18
N VAL A 100 -10.16 3.08 8.11
CA VAL A 100 -10.51 4.46 7.74
C VAL A 100 -12.01 4.71 7.92
N PRO A 101 -12.43 5.94 8.26
CA PRO A 101 -13.85 6.23 8.42
C PRO A 101 -14.60 6.07 7.11
N PHE A 102 -15.80 5.51 7.18
CA PHE A 102 -16.76 5.46 6.08
C PHE A 102 -17.53 6.79 6.03
N VAL A 103 -17.36 7.55 4.95
CA VAL A 103 -17.95 8.88 4.81
C VAL A 103 -18.96 8.96 3.66
N GLU A 104 -18.94 7.98 2.73
CA GLU A 104 -19.79 7.99 1.55
C GLU A 104 -21.08 7.21 1.78
N LYS A 105 -22.24 7.92 1.78
CA LYS A 105 -23.56 7.32 1.82
C LYS A 105 -24.12 7.20 0.39
N ASP A 106 -24.73 6.05 0.10
CA ASP A 106 -25.65 5.69 -0.98
C ASP A 106 -25.24 5.91 -2.45
N LEU A 107 -24.66 7.01 -2.88
CA LEU A 107 -24.23 7.22 -4.27
C LEU A 107 -22.77 7.69 -4.32
N ARG A 108 -21.90 6.81 -4.78
CA ARG A 108 -20.47 7.15 -4.96
C ARG A 108 -20.27 8.05 -6.18
N ILE A 109 -20.27 9.35 -5.97
CA ILE A 109 -19.87 10.30 -7.01
C ILE A 109 -18.33 10.36 -6.99
N GLY A 110 -17.66 9.44 -7.72
CA GLY A 110 -16.23 9.52 -7.99
C GLY A 110 -15.29 9.18 -6.85
N ALA A 111 -15.72 8.44 -5.84
CA ALA A 111 -14.86 7.99 -4.73
C ALA A 111 -14.06 9.13 -4.01
N ILE A 112 -14.65 10.32 -3.92
CA ILE A 112 -13.96 11.54 -3.46
C ILE A 112 -13.46 11.38 -2.01
N SER A 113 -14.30 10.90 -1.11
CA SER A 113 -13.96 10.78 0.31
C SER A 113 -12.85 9.75 0.54
N SER A 114 -12.90 8.61 -0.15
CA SER A 114 -11.85 7.60 -0.08
C SER A 114 -10.51 8.11 -0.61
N ARG A 115 -10.52 8.97 -1.62
CA ARG A 115 -9.33 9.61 -2.18
C ARG A 115 -8.68 10.66 -1.28
N ILE A 116 -9.39 11.17 -0.29
CA ILE A 116 -8.83 12.08 0.73
C ILE A 116 -8.29 11.27 1.90
N VAL A 117 -9.06 10.32 2.40
CA VAL A 117 -8.74 9.59 3.63
C VAL A 117 -7.60 8.58 3.42
N GLN A 118 -7.64 7.80 2.36
CA GLN A 118 -6.61 6.79 2.10
C GLN A 118 -5.22 7.39 1.87
N PRO A 119 -5.01 8.43 1.02
CA PRO A 119 -3.71 9.09 0.90
C PRO A 119 -3.21 9.67 2.21
N THR A 120 -4.10 10.22 3.05
CA THR A 120 -3.72 10.73 4.38
C THR A 120 -3.14 9.62 5.26
N VAL A 121 -3.75 8.43 5.25
CA VAL A 121 -3.22 7.26 5.96
C VAL A 121 -1.86 6.85 5.41
N ILE A 122 -1.69 6.84 4.08
CA ILE A 122 -0.39 6.54 3.45
C ILE A 122 0.68 7.56 3.87
N ASP A 123 0.34 8.84 3.95
CA ASP A 123 1.27 9.88 4.41
C ASP A 123 1.67 9.68 5.88
N ILE A 124 0.72 9.35 6.74
CA ILE A 124 1.00 9.04 8.16
C ILE A 124 1.93 7.84 8.29
N LEU A 125 1.67 6.77 7.55
CA LEU A 125 2.53 5.57 7.53
C LEU A 125 3.94 5.90 7.03
N PHE A 126 4.05 6.65 5.94
CA PHE A 126 5.32 7.07 5.38
C PHE A 126 6.14 7.91 6.37
N VAL A 127 5.53 8.93 6.98
CA VAL A 127 6.19 9.76 7.98
C VAL A 127 6.62 8.95 9.20
N GLY A 128 5.79 8.00 9.65
CA GLY A 128 6.13 7.08 10.74
C GLY A 128 7.37 6.25 10.42
N LEU A 129 7.41 5.62 9.26
CA LEU A 129 8.55 4.83 8.79
C LEU A 129 9.81 5.67 8.60
N ALA A 130 9.67 6.89 8.07
CA ALA A 130 10.81 7.81 7.86
C ALA A 130 11.45 8.25 9.18
N LYS A 131 10.69 8.35 10.26
CA LYS A 131 11.20 8.74 11.58
C LYS A 131 12.03 7.65 12.27
N GLU A 132 11.75 6.37 12.01
CA GLU A 132 12.47 5.27 12.66
C GLU A 132 13.96 5.21 12.32
N ASN A 133 14.34 5.69 11.11
CA ASN A 133 15.73 5.70 10.63
C ASN A 133 16.04 7.02 9.91
N PHE A 134 15.79 8.14 10.59
CA PHE A 134 15.78 9.46 9.98
C PHE A 134 17.10 9.83 9.27
N SER A 135 18.26 9.46 9.82
CA SER A 135 19.57 9.76 9.22
C SER A 135 19.74 9.10 7.85
N ASP A 136 19.37 7.82 7.72
CA ASP A 136 19.47 7.09 6.46
C ASP A 136 18.44 7.58 5.45
N VAL A 137 17.21 7.82 5.92
CA VAL A 137 16.13 8.37 5.08
C VAL A 137 16.50 9.76 4.56
N GLU A 138 17.07 10.64 5.38
CA GLU A 138 17.50 11.97 4.96
C GLU A 138 18.54 11.88 3.83
N LYS A 139 19.49 10.96 3.94
CA LYS A 139 20.49 10.71 2.89
C LYS A 139 19.84 10.33 1.57
N TYR A 140 18.95 9.32 1.57
CA TYR A 140 18.25 8.87 0.36
C TYR A 140 17.37 9.95 -0.27
N LEU A 141 16.68 10.74 0.56
CA LEU A 141 15.87 11.85 0.08
C LEU A 141 16.71 12.94 -0.57
N LYS A 142 17.89 13.27 -0.01
CA LYS A 142 18.83 14.22 -0.60
C LYS A 142 19.40 13.72 -1.92
N GLU A 143 19.82 12.45 -1.99
CA GLU A 143 20.33 11.85 -3.22
C GLU A 143 19.27 11.89 -4.33
N THR A 144 18.03 11.46 -4.05
CA THR A 144 16.92 11.51 -5.00
C THR A 144 16.65 12.95 -5.48
N ARG A 145 16.65 13.91 -4.56
CA ARG A 145 16.43 15.31 -4.89
C ARG A 145 17.52 15.84 -5.82
N ASN A 146 18.77 15.57 -5.52
CA ASN A 146 19.90 16.05 -6.33
C ASN A 146 19.81 15.49 -7.77
N MET A 147 19.51 14.22 -7.95
CA MET A 147 19.32 13.62 -9.27
C MET A 147 18.19 14.29 -10.06
N ILE A 148 17.08 14.62 -9.40
CA ILE A 148 15.94 15.30 -10.06
C ILE A 148 16.28 16.75 -10.38
N GLU A 149 17.04 17.47 -9.52
CA GLU A 149 17.46 18.85 -9.76
C GLU A 149 18.37 18.96 -10.99
N GLU A 150 19.22 17.97 -11.26
CA GLU A 150 20.04 17.91 -12.48
C GLU A 150 19.23 17.84 -13.77
N LEU A 151 17.98 17.32 -13.71
CA LEU A 151 17.08 17.21 -14.86
C LEU A 151 16.26 18.49 -15.10
N ARG A 152 16.32 19.48 -14.20
CA ARG A 152 15.59 20.74 -14.40
C ARG A 152 16.33 21.61 -15.40
N MET A 153 15.64 21.98 -16.46
CA MET A 153 16.12 22.97 -17.42
C MET A 153 16.22 24.33 -16.71
N LYS A 154 17.34 25.02 -16.92
CA LYS A 154 17.56 26.39 -16.43
C LYS A 154 16.81 27.40 -17.30
#